data_7755b1a2cc1943378c52b0a7a7926b50
#
_entry.id   7755b1a2cc1943378c52b0a7a7926b50
#
_cell.length_a   1.000
_cell.length_b   1.000
_cell.length_c   1.000
_cell.angle_alpha   90.00
_cell.angle_beta   90.00
_cell.angle_gamma   90.00
#
_symmetry.space_group_name_H-M   'P 1'
#
loop_
_entity.id
_entity.type
_entity.pdbx_description
1 polymer ?
#
loop_
_entity_poly.entity_id
_entity_poly.type
_entity_poly.pdbx_seq_one_letter_code
_entity_poly.pdbx_strand_id
1 'polypeptide(L)'
;MTDISDIPAHIGFIMDGNGRWATAKGMPRKFGHEAGARTFENIVESCRDLGIRYATFYAFSTENKSRPKDEIDALMLLFDRYADDIFRRIKNGETKTYENVRIRFVGDLSYFSEKRRKSISDIENINSDKEIRLTVCIALNYGGRNEIVNAVNRFISENPGKTVSEKSISENLYAPDVPDPDLIIRTAGEMRLSNFLLWQSAYAEFYATPVFWPDFSENDLKKAIESYSKRTRKFGGISK
;
A
#
# COMPACT_ATOMS: atom_id res chain seq x y z
N MET A 1 -0.96 -27.84 7.41
CA MET A 1 -1.06 -26.40 7.58
C MET A 1 0.07 -26.03 8.52
N THR A 2 1.06 -25.28 8.08
CA THR A 2 2.11 -24.75 8.95
C THR A 2 1.44 -23.70 9.83
N ASP A 3 1.43 -23.95 11.13
CA ASP A 3 0.93 -22.99 12.14
C ASP A 3 1.92 -21.80 12.13
N ILE A 4 1.55 -20.70 11.47
CA ILE A 4 2.39 -19.49 11.42
C ILE A 4 2.19 -18.79 12.75
N SER A 5 3.14 -18.97 13.68
CA SER A 5 3.03 -18.52 15.06
C SER A 5 3.09 -17.01 15.26
N ASP A 6 3.55 -16.26 14.25
CA ASP A 6 3.68 -14.80 14.33
C ASP A 6 3.32 -14.16 12.97
N ILE A 7 2.11 -13.60 12.92
CA ILE A 7 1.57 -12.95 11.71
C ILE A 7 1.80 -11.45 11.83
N PRO A 8 2.43 -10.79 10.81
CA PRO A 8 2.60 -9.34 10.84
C PRO A 8 1.25 -8.63 10.90
N ALA A 9 1.11 -7.64 11.77
CA ALA A 9 -0.11 -6.87 11.88
C ALA A 9 -0.28 -5.92 10.68
N HIS A 10 0.82 -5.41 10.13
CA HIS A 10 0.83 -4.50 8.99
C HIS A 10 1.90 -4.92 7.97
N ILE A 11 1.49 -5.06 6.72
CA ILE A 11 2.37 -5.35 5.58
C ILE A 11 2.33 -4.20 4.57
N GLY A 12 3.51 -3.70 4.19
CA GLY A 12 3.66 -2.78 3.06
C GLY A 12 4.04 -3.54 1.78
N PHE A 13 3.40 -3.23 0.66
CA PHE A 13 3.64 -3.87 -0.64
C PHE A 13 4.18 -2.88 -1.67
N ILE A 14 5.38 -3.15 -2.21
CA ILE A 14 5.94 -2.46 -3.37
C ILE A 14 5.68 -3.36 -4.59
N MET A 15 4.61 -3.04 -5.33
CA MET A 15 4.06 -3.80 -6.44
C MET A 15 4.88 -3.60 -7.72
N ASP A 16 6.13 -4.10 -7.72
CA ASP A 16 7.05 -3.93 -8.84
C ASP A 16 6.95 -5.07 -9.87
N GLY A 17 7.31 -4.76 -11.11
CA GLY A 17 7.43 -5.73 -12.19
C GLY A 17 6.29 -5.78 -13.20
N ASN A 18 5.21 -5.01 -13.06
CA ASN A 18 4.06 -5.00 -13.97
C ASN A 18 4.48 -4.83 -15.44
N GLY A 19 5.27 -3.79 -15.74
CA GLY A 19 5.73 -3.53 -17.10
C GLY A 19 6.67 -4.60 -17.62
N ARG A 20 7.62 -5.09 -16.79
CA ARG A 20 8.57 -6.17 -17.15
C ARG A 20 7.82 -7.48 -17.47
N TRP A 21 6.82 -7.80 -16.67
CA TRP A 21 5.95 -8.96 -16.89
C TRP A 21 5.25 -8.92 -18.25
N ALA A 22 4.65 -7.79 -18.63
CA ALA A 22 4.01 -7.62 -19.92
C ALA A 22 5.02 -7.73 -21.07
N THR A 23 6.17 -7.05 -20.96
CA THR A 23 7.23 -7.09 -21.96
C THR A 23 7.77 -8.53 -22.17
N ALA A 24 7.97 -9.29 -21.08
CA ALA A 24 8.41 -10.70 -21.18
C ALA A 24 7.41 -11.59 -21.89
N LYS A 25 6.14 -11.18 -21.96
CA LYS A 25 5.05 -11.89 -22.69
C LYS A 25 4.75 -11.27 -24.08
N GLY A 26 5.59 -10.36 -24.56
CA GLY A 26 5.37 -9.67 -25.84
C GLY A 26 4.17 -8.71 -25.85
N MET A 27 3.69 -8.29 -24.68
CA MET A 27 2.50 -7.44 -24.54
C MET A 27 2.87 -6.00 -24.19
N PRO A 28 2.06 -5.01 -24.60
CA PRO A 28 2.18 -3.64 -24.11
C PRO A 28 2.10 -3.55 -22.58
N ARG A 29 2.89 -2.63 -21.98
CA ARG A 29 3.03 -2.45 -20.52
C ARG A 29 1.69 -2.30 -19.78
N LYS A 30 0.67 -1.69 -20.41
CA LYS A 30 -0.67 -1.51 -19.85
C LYS A 30 -1.32 -2.82 -19.40
N PHE A 31 -1.11 -3.92 -20.12
CA PHE A 31 -1.67 -5.23 -19.75
C PHE A 31 -1.03 -5.79 -18.47
N GLY A 32 0.22 -5.42 -18.18
CA GLY A 32 0.85 -5.75 -16.92
C GLY A 32 0.20 -5.03 -15.73
N HIS A 33 -0.19 -3.77 -15.92
CA HIS A 33 -0.91 -3.02 -14.88
C HIS A 33 -2.34 -3.55 -14.67
N GLU A 34 -3.03 -3.96 -15.73
CA GLU A 34 -4.34 -4.60 -15.62
C GLU A 34 -4.26 -5.97 -14.91
N ALA A 35 -3.24 -6.77 -15.21
CA ALA A 35 -2.98 -8.00 -14.50
C ALA A 35 -2.64 -7.76 -13.02
N GLY A 36 -1.78 -6.75 -12.76
CA GLY A 36 -1.42 -6.36 -11.39
C GLY A 36 -2.58 -5.87 -10.55
N ALA A 37 -3.60 -5.26 -11.15
CA ALA A 37 -4.80 -4.85 -10.43
C ALA A 37 -5.64 -6.07 -9.97
N ARG A 38 -5.72 -7.14 -10.78
CA ARG A 38 -6.34 -8.40 -10.34
C ARG A 38 -5.56 -9.06 -9.20
N THR A 39 -4.23 -9.04 -9.29
CA THR A 39 -3.36 -9.55 -8.21
C THR A 39 -3.59 -8.76 -6.92
N PHE A 40 -3.75 -7.43 -7.01
CA PHE A 40 -4.07 -6.60 -5.85
C PHE A 40 -5.33 -7.09 -5.13
N GLU A 41 -6.44 -7.33 -5.85
CA GLU A 41 -7.68 -7.84 -5.25
C GLU A 41 -7.47 -9.20 -4.56
N ASN A 42 -6.77 -10.13 -5.21
CA ASN A 42 -6.47 -11.45 -4.64
C ASN A 42 -5.62 -11.36 -3.36
N ILE A 43 -4.64 -10.46 -3.33
CA ILE A 43 -3.77 -10.27 -2.15
C ILE A 43 -4.51 -9.54 -1.03
N VAL A 44 -5.42 -8.61 -1.33
CA VAL A 44 -6.32 -8.01 -0.32
C VAL A 44 -7.16 -9.10 0.35
N GLU A 45 -7.77 -9.99 -0.42
CA GLU A 45 -8.53 -11.12 0.11
C GLU A 45 -7.66 -12.04 0.96
N SER A 46 -6.48 -12.43 0.45
CA SER A 46 -5.53 -13.25 1.19
C SER A 46 -5.06 -12.60 2.50
N CYS A 47 -4.79 -11.29 2.51
CA CYS A 47 -4.43 -10.57 3.72
C CYS A 47 -5.55 -10.64 4.78
N ARG A 48 -6.80 -10.36 4.38
CA ARG A 48 -7.96 -10.45 5.26
C ARG A 48 -8.11 -11.86 5.86
N ASP A 49 -8.04 -12.87 5.01
CA ASP A 49 -8.29 -14.28 5.38
C ASP A 49 -7.15 -14.86 6.25
N LEU A 50 -5.93 -14.34 6.10
CA LEU A 50 -4.78 -14.64 6.95
C LEU A 50 -4.76 -13.86 8.27
N GLY A 51 -5.68 -12.92 8.48
CA GLY A 51 -5.76 -12.14 9.72
C GLY A 51 -4.81 -10.93 9.79
N ILE A 52 -4.28 -10.47 8.65
CA ILE A 52 -3.53 -9.21 8.55
C ILE A 52 -4.50 -8.06 8.82
N ARG A 53 -4.13 -7.13 9.70
CA ARG A 53 -5.01 -6.01 10.08
C ARG A 53 -4.83 -4.78 9.20
N TYR A 54 -3.62 -4.58 8.66
CA TYR A 54 -3.28 -3.44 7.81
C TYR A 54 -2.45 -3.89 6.61
N ALA A 55 -2.75 -3.35 5.43
CA ALA A 55 -1.99 -3.61 4.21
C ALA A 55 -1.85 -2.30 3.43
N THR A 56 -0.61 -1.83 3.22
CA THR A 56 -0.36 -0.61 2.45
C THR A 56 0.26 -0.95 1.11
N PHE A 57 -0.38 -0.52 0.02
CA PHE A 57 0.03 -0.81 -1.36
C PHE A 57 0.57 0.44 -2.05
N TYR A 58 1.78 0.37 -2.59
CA TYR A 58 2.41 1.47 -3.32
C TYR A 58 1.91 1.51 -4.77
N ALA A 59 0.83 2.24 -5.02
CA ALA A 59 0.16 2.26 -6.33
C ALA A 59 0.72 3.33 -7.28
N PHE A 60 1.02 4.54 -6.78
CA PHE A 60 1.57 5.64 -7.59
C PHE A 60 2.48 6.53 -6.76
N SER A 61 3.79 6.55 -7.11
CA SER A 61 4.78 7.36 -6.41
C SER A 61 4.87 8.78 -6.95
N THR A 62 5.41 9.71 -6.14
CA THR A 62 5.72 11.09 -6.59
C THR A 62 6.69 11.09 -7.77
N GLU A 63 7.62 10.14 -7.85
CA GLU A 63 8.59 9.98 -8.93
C GLU A 63 7.94 9.49 -10.23
N ASN A 64 6.77 8.84 -10.18
CA ASN A 64 6.06 8.40 -11.38
C ASN A 64 5.54 9.56 -12.23
N LYS A 65 5.48 10.78 -11.68
CA LYS A 65 5.17 12.00 -12.45
C LYS A 65 6.20 12.31 -13.55
N SER A 66 7.40 11.76 -13.45
CA SER A 66 8.44 11.92 -14.48
C SER A 66 8.30 10.95 -15.67
N ARG A 67 7.34 10.02 -15.61
CA ARG A 67 7.06 9.09 -16.72
C ARG A 67 6.46 9.82 -17.93
N PRO A 68 6.54 9.23 -19.14
CA PRO A 68 5.84 9.76 -20.31
C PRO A 68 4.35 10.02 -20.00
N LYS A 69 3.84 11.12 -20.52
CA LYS A 69 2.46 11.58 -20.23
C LYS A 69 1.42 10.54 -20.59
N ASP A 70 1.58 9.87 -21.72
CA ASP A 70 0.69 8.79 -22.19
C ASP A 70 0.66 7.59 -21.23
N GLU A 71 1.79 7.24 -20.58
CA GLU A 71 1.84 6.20 -19.56
C GLU A 71 1.09 6.67 -18.29
N ILE A 72 1.27 7.92 -17.87
CA ILE A 72 0.56 8.49 -16.71
C ILE A 72 -0.94 8.54 -16.99
N ASP A 73 -1.36 9.02 -18.14
CA ASP A 73 -2.77 9.12 -18.52
C ASP A 73 -3.43 7.72 -18.57
N ALA A 74 -2.72 6.71 -19.09
CA ALA A 74 -3.19 5.32 -19.08
C ALA A 74 -3.34 4.75 -17.66
N LEU A 75 -2.39 5.04 -16.76
CA LEU A 75 -2.46 4.63 -15.36
C LEU A 75 -3.63 5.31 -14.63
N MET A 76 -3.84 6.59 -14.89
CA MET A 76 -4.94 7.34 -14.28
C MET A 76 -6.31 6.87 -14.79
N LEU A 77 -6.43 6.54 -16.09
CA LEU A 77 -7.64 5.94 -16.65
C LEU A 77 -7.90 4.55 -16.07
N LEU A 78 -6.85 3.75 -15.87
CA LEU A 78 -6.95 2.45 -15.24
C LEU A 78 -7.46 2.60 -13.80
N PHE A 79 -6.88 3.55 -13.03
CA PHE A 79 -7.33 3.86 -11.68
C PHE A 79 -8.82 4.23 -11.66
N ASP A 80 -9.27 5.16 -12.52
CA ASP A 80 -10.66 5.60 -12.56
C ASP A 80 -11.61 4.42 -12.83
N ARG A 81 -11.28 3.56 -13.81
CA ARG A 81 -12.09 2.35 -14.12
C ARG A 81 -12.18 1.39 -12.95
N TYR A 82 -11.04 1.13 -12.26
CA TYR A 82 -11.03 0.25 -11.11
C TYR A 82 -11.76 0.85 -9.90
N ALA A 83 -11.60 2.15 -9.67
CA ALA A 83 -12.29 2.85 -8.60
C ALA A 83 -13.82 2.78 -8.77
N ASP A 84 -14.32 3.08 -9.98
CA ASP A 84 -15.74 3.01 -10.31
C ASP A 84 -16.27 1.56 -10.21
N ASP A 85 -15.51 0.56 -10.68
CA ASP A 85 -15.90 -0.85 -10.62
C ASP A 85 -15.93 -1.37 -9.16
N ILE A 86 -14.91 -1.09 -8.37
CA ILE A 86 -14.84 -1.47 -6.95
C ILE A 86 -16.01 -0.85 -6.19
N PHE A 87 -16.25 0.47 -6.38
CA PHE A 87 -17.35 1.17 -5.73
C PHE A 87 -18.71 0.52 -6.06
N ARG A 88 -18.95 0.27 -7.36
CA ARG A 88 -20.18 -0.39 -7.82
C ARG A 88 -20.35 -1.79 -7.22
N ARG A 89 -19.31 -2.61 -7.28
CA ARG A 89 -19.32 -4.01 -6.79
C ARG A 89 -19.55 -4.09 -5.29
N ILE A 90 -18.92 -3.21 -4.51
CA ILE A 90 -19.13 -3.16 -3.05
C ILE A 90 -20.57 -2.70 -2.75
N LYS A 91 -21.03 -1.64 -3.40
CA LYS A 91 -22.38 -1.07 -3.19
C LYS A 91 -23.48 -2.08 -3.52
N ASN A 92 -23.30 -2.90 -4.54
CA ASN A 92 -24.27 -3.90 -4.98
C ASN A 92 -24.12 -5.25 -4.26
N GLY A 93 -23.11 -5.43 -3.39
CA GLY A 93 -22.82 -6.72 -2.75
C GLY A 93 -22.30 -7.78 -3.74
N GLU A 94 -21.73 -7.36 -4.88
CA GLU A 94 -21.24 -8.25 -5.94
C GLU A 94 -19.84 -8.82 -5.67
N THR A 95 -19.21 -8.44 -4.57
CA THR A 95 -17.85 -8.90 -4.22
C THR A 95 -17.72 -9.18 -2.73
N LYS A 96 -17.08 -10.32 -2.42
CA LYS A 96 -16.66 -10.64 -1.05
C LYS A 96 -15.28 -10.13 -0.69
N THR A 97 -14.47 -9.76 -1.67
CA THR A 97 -13.08 -9.32 -1.48
C THR A 97 -12.99 -8.16 -0.49
N TYR A 98 -13.94 -7.22 -0.59
CA TYR A 98 -13.96 -6.03 0.26
C TYR A 98 -14.95 -6.12 1.45
N GLU A 99 -15.45 -7.31 1.74
CA GLU A 99 -16.26 -7.53 2.94
C GLU A 99 -15.37 -7.35 4.19
N ASN A 100 -15.81 -6.52 5.13
CA ASN A 100 -15.07 -6.15 6.34
C ASN A 100 -13.69 -5.49 6.06
N VAL A 101 -13.54 -4.88 4.87
CA VAL A 101 -12.35 -4.14 4.47
C VAL A 101 -12.65 -2.65 4.43
N ARG A 102 -11.82 -1.87 5.14
CA ARG A 102 -11.78 -0.41 5.00
C ARG A 102 -10.71 -0.06 3.97
N ILE A 103 -11.07 0.75 2.97
CA ILE A 103 -10.11 1.30 2.00
C ILE A 103 -9.79 2.74 2.40
N ARG A 104 -8.51 3.10 2.37
CA ARG A 104 -7.99 4.44 2.60
C ARG A 104 -7.00 4.80 1.51
N PHE A 105 -6.94 6.07 1.17
CA PHE A 105 -5.95 6.59 0.24
C PHE A 105 -4.97 7.49 0.99
N VAL A 106 -3.68 7.26 0.80
CA VAL A 106 -2.61 7.99 1.49
C VAL A 106 -1.67 8.64 0.47
N GLY A 107 -1.29 9.89 0.72
CA GLY A 107 -0.43 10.67 -0.17
C GLY A 107 -0.97 12.08 -0.38
N ASP A 108 -0.32 12.84 -1.25
CA ASP A 108 -0.79 14.18 -1.62
C ASP A 108 -1.90 14.08 -2.68
N LEU A 109 -3.14 13.95 -2.21
CA LEU A 109 -4.32 13.82 -3.06
C LEU A 109 -4.72 15.13 -3.75
N SER A 110 -4.13 16.27 -3.40
CA SER A 110 -4.38 17.55 -4.06
C SER A 110 -3.95 17.57 -5.53
N TYR A 111 -3.03 16.68 -5.89
CA TYR A 111 -2.58 16.45 -7.27
C TYR A 111 -3.71 16.01 -8.21
N PHE A 112 -4.75 15.34 -7.69
CA PHE A 112 -5.81 14.77 -8.51
C PHE A 112 -6.96 15.76 -8.75
N SER A 113 -7.67 15.59 -9.88
CA SER A 113 -8.87 16.37 -10.20
C SER A 113 -9.93 16.22 -9.10
N GLU A 114 -10.83 17.21 -9.01
CA GLU A 114 -11.96 17.17 -8.06
C GLU A 114 -12.82 15.91 -8.25
N LYS A 115 -13.12 15.54 -9.50
CA LYS A 115 -13.85 14.30 -9.81
C LYS A 115 -13.17 13.08 -9.18
N ARG A 116 -11.84 12.94 -9.33
CA ARG A 116 -11.09 11.79 -8.80
C ARG A 116 -11.03 11.80 -7.29
N ARG A 117 -10.85 12.99 -6.68
CA ARG A 117 -10.91 13.12 -5.22
C ARG A 117 -12.28 12.73 -4.66
N LYS A 118 -13.36 13.05 -5.38
CA LYS A 118 -14.71 12.61 -5.01
C LYS A 118 -14.83 11.09 -5.05
N SER A 119 -14.40 10.42 -6.14
CA SER A 119 -14.42 8.95 -6.22
C SER A 119 -13.61 8.30 -5.09
N ILE A 120 -12.44 8.87 -4.74
CA ILE A 120 -11.63 8.44 -3.58
C ILE A 120 -12.46 8.52 -2.28
N SER A 121 -13.06 9.67 -2.00
CA SER A 121 -13.87 9.87 -0.80
C SER A 121 -15.08 8.94 -0.76
N ASP A 122 -15.76 8.71 -1.88
CA ASP A 122 -16.89 7.80 -1.98
C ASP A 122 -16.48 6.34 -1.62
N ILE A 123 -15.30 5.89 -2.06
CA ILE A 123 -14.76 4.57 -1.73
C ILE A 123 -14.39 4.48 -0.24
N GLU A 124 -13.74 5.49 0.32
CA GLU A 124 -13.34 5.49 1.75
C GLU A 124 -14.54 5.38 2.69
N ASN A 125 -15.67 5.94 2.29
CA ASN A 125 -16.88 5.97 3.10
C ASN A 125 -17.79 4.73 2.94
N ILE A 126 -17.52 3.85 1.96
CA ILE A 126 -18.47 2.79 1.58
C ILE A 126 -18.69 1.70 2.66
N ASN A 127 -17.71 1.49 3.55
CA ASN A 127 -17.75 0.50 4.63
C ASN A 127 -17.58 1.14 6.02
N SER A 128 -17.87 2.43 6.17
CA SER A 128 -17.67 3.17 7.42
C SER A 128 -18.41 2.57 8.62
N ASP A 129 -19.57 1.95 8.39
CA ASP A 129 -20.48 1.45 9.42
C ASP A 129 -20.33 -0.06 9.71
N LYS A 130 -19.36 -0.73 9.08
CA LYS A 130 -19.14 -2.18 9.22
C LYS A 130 -18.01 -2.50 10.19
N GLU A 131 -18.06 -3.71 10.78
CA GLU A 131 -16.91 -4.27 11.47
C GLU A 131 -15.74 -4.43 10.51
N ILE A 132 -14.58 -3.84 10.82
CA ILE A 132 -13.40 -3.85 9.96
C ILE A 132 -12.40 -4.90 10.46
N ARG A 133 -12.03 -5.83 9.58
CA ARG A 133 -10.98 -6.84 9.83
C ARG A 133 -9.66 -6.46 9.19
N LEU A 134 -9.71 -5.77 8.03
CA LEU A 134 -8.52 -5.32 7.29
C LEU A 134 -8.69 -3.86 6.88
N THR A 135 -7.69 -3.04 7.16
CA THR A 135 -7.56 -1.70 6.58
C THR A 135 -6.53 -1.74 5.44
N VAL A 136 -6.98 -1.43 4.22
CA VAL A 136 -6.15 -1.33 3.03
C VAL A 136 -5.83 0.13 2.76
N CYS A 137 -4.55 0.49 2.81
CA CYS A 137 -4.06 1.81 2.43
C CYS A 137 -3.50 1.76 1.01
N ILE A 138 -4.00 2.62 0.12
CA ILE A 138 -3.52 2.75 -1.25
C ILE A 138 -2.70 4.03 -1.35
N ALA A 139 -1.38 3.91 -1.49
CA ALA A 139 -0.47 5.04 -1.58
C ALA A 139 -0.50 5.62 -3.01
N LEU A 140 -1.12 6.80 -3.14
CA LEU A 140 -1.30 7.54 -4.38
C LEU A 140 -0.60 8.89 -4.32
N ASN A 141 0.19 9.21 -5.35
CA ASN A 141 1.04 10.41 -5.35
C ASN A 141 1.81 10.52 -4.04
N TYR A 142 2.31 9.39 -3.61
CA TYR A 142 2.98 9.22 -2.33
C TYR A 142 4.51 9.21 -2.50
N GLY A 143 5.19 9.77 -1.52
CA GLY A 143 6.64 9.66 -1.34
C GLY A 143 7.00 9.98 0.10
N GLY A 144 7.76 9.11 0.77
CA GLY A 144 8.07 9.26 2.19
C GLY A 144 8.81 10.54 2.54
N ARG A 145 9.71 11.03 1.66
CA ARG A 145 10.35 12.34 1.87
C ARG A 145 9.35 13.48 1.85
N ASN A 146 8.40 13.44 0.90
CA ASN A 146 7.34 14.44 0.80
C ASN A 146 6.38 14.38 1.99
N GLU A 147 6.03 13.17 2.43
CA GLU A 147 5.18 12.96 3.61
C GLU A 147 5.80 13.57 4.86
N ILE A 148 7.11 13.31 5.12
CA ILE A 148 7.83 13.87 6.26
C ILE A 148 7.83 15.40 6.22
N VAL A 149 8.14 16.00 5.06
CA VAL A 149 8.12 17.46 4.90
C VAL A 149 6.72 18.03 5.14
N ASN A 150 5.68 17.38 4.62
CA ASN A 150 4.30 17.80 4.83
C ASN A 150 3.88 17.68 6.29
N ALA A 151 4.28 16.60 6.99
CA ALA A 151 4.00 16.42 8.41
C ALA A 151 4.63 17.52 9.26
N VAL A 152 5.90 17.86 8.99
CA VAL A 152 6.61 18.95 9.66
C VAL A 152 5.94 20.30 9.42
N ASN A 153 5.62 20.62 8.16
CA ASN A 153 4.98 21.89 7.80
C ASN A 153 3.58 22.01 8.42
N ARG A 154 2.79 20.95 8.43
CA ARG A 154 1.49 20.90 9.10
C ARG A 154 1.64 21.21 10.58
N PHE A 155 2.54 20.49 11.26
CA PHE A 155 2.77 20.69 12.70
C PHE A 155 3.15 22.14 13.02
N ILE A 156 4.10 22.72 12.27
CA ILE A 156 4.56 24.11 12.48
C ILE A 156 3.42 25.10 12.25
N SER A 157 2.60 24.91 11.23
CA SER A 157 1.48 25.79 10.91
C SER A 157 0.39 25.77 12.00
N GLU A 158 0.12 24.58 12.56
CA GLU A 158 -0.89 24.39 13.62
C GLU A 158 -0.36 24.71 15.03
N ASN A 159 0.97 24.75 15.22
CA ASN A 159 1.63 24.94 16.50
C ASN A 159 2.77 25.97 16.42
N PRO A 160 2.48 27.27 16.17
CA PRO A 160 3.51 28.29 16.05
C PRO A 160 4.41 28.36 17.29
N GLY A 161 5.74 28.37 17.09
CA GLY A 161 6.73 28.45 18.13
C GLY A 161 7.04 27.16 18.91
N LYS A 162 6.37 26.03 18.60
CA LYS A 162 6.70 24.73 19.19
C LYS A 162 7.83 24.03 18.42
N THR A 163 8.61 23.24 19.14
CA THR A 163 9.67 22.40 18.56
C THR A 163 9.09 21.09 17.99
N VAL A 164 9.56 20.71 16.81
CA VAL A 164 9.21 19.43 16.17
C VAL A 164 9.86 18.27 16.94
N SER A 165 9.14 17.18 17.13
CA SER A 165 9.60 15.93 17.74
C SER A 165 9.19 14.73 16.87
N GLU A 166 9.78 13.55 17.11
CA GLU A 166 9.37 12.30 16.42
C GLU A 166 7.87 12.05 16.58
N LYS A 167 7.33 12.25 17.79
CA LYS A 167 5.90 12.13 18.08
C LYS A 167 5.08 13.08 17.21
N SER A 168 5.48 14.36 17.12
CA SER A 168 4.74 15.34 16.31
C SER A 168 4.80 15.03 14.81
N ILE A 169 5.90 14.44 14.31
CA ILE A 169 5.95 13.96 12.92
C ILE A 169 4.97 12.79 12.73
N SER A 170 5.05 11.77 13.58
CA SER A 170 4.19 10.58 13.49
C SER A 170 2.71 10.92 13.53
N GLU A 171 2.30 11.86 14.39
CA GLU A 171 0.91 12.32 14.51
C GLU A 171 0.42 13.18 13.34
N ASN A 172 1.32 13.64 12.48
CA ASN A 172 1.00 14.47 11.31
C ASN A 172 1.24 13.78 9.96
N LEU A 173 1.60 12.49 9.94
CA LEU A 173 1.69 11.70 8.71
C LEU A 173 0.32 11.60 8.02
N TYR A 174 0.27 11.08 6.79
CA TYR A 174 -0.98 10.95 6.04
C TYR A 174 -2.00 9.99 6.68
N ALA A 175 -1.52 9.00 7.44
CA ALA A 175 -2.37 8.02 8.14
C ALA A 175 -1.82 7.74 9.55
N PRO A 176 -1.91 8.71 10.50
CA PRO A 176 -1.29 8.59 11.82
C PRO A 176 -1.92 7.52 12.73
N ASP A 177 -3.11 7.06 12.39
CA ASP A 177 -3.85 6.00 13.07
C ASP A 177 -3.53 4.58 12.53
N VAL A 178 -2.75 4.47 11.46
CA VAL A 178 -2.25 3.19 10.93
C VAL A 178 -0.89 2.92 11.57
N PRO A 179 -0.69 1.75 12.21
CA PRO A 179 0.60 1.42 12.83
C PRO A 179 1.70 1.28 11.79
N ASP A 180 2.94 1.38 12.22
CA ASP A 180 4.10 1.13 11.38
C ASP A 180 4.07 -0.29 10.81
N PRO A 181 4.59 -0.53 9.59
CA PRO A 181 4.62 -1.85 9.00
C PRO A 181 5.62 -2.76 9.72
N ASP A 182 5.20 -4.00 9.96
CA ASP A 182 6.09 -5.04 10.46
C ASP A 182 6.94 -5.64 9.36
N LEU A 183 6.38 -5.71 8.13
CA LEU A 183 7.00 -6.33 6.97
C LEU A 183 6.78 -5.47 5.72
N ILE A 184 7.85 -5.23 4.97
CA ILE A 184 7.77 -4.66 3.62
C ILE A 184 8.08 -5.77 2.62
N ILE A 185 7.15 -6.03 1.70
CA ILE A 185 7.33 -7.00 0.61
C ILE A 185 7.56 -6.24 -0.69
N ARG A 186 8.63 -6.59 -1.42
CA ARG A 186 8.86 -6.06 -2.76
C ARG A 186 9.03 -7.18 -3.77
N THR A 187 8.29 -7.10 -4.87
CA THR A 187 8.33 -8.03 -6.00
C THR A 187 9.39 -7.62 -7.04
N ALA A 188 9.68 -8.52 -7.99
CA ALA A 188 10.56 -8.31 -9.14
C ALA A 188 12.06 -8.19 -8.84
N GLY A 189 12.53 -8.77 -7.70
CA GLY A 189 13.95 -8.98 -7.39
C GLY A 189 14.70 -7.76 -6.90
N GLU A 190 14.05 -6.62 -6.71
CA GLU A 190 14.70 -5.40 -6.28
C GLU A 190 14.69 -5.25 -4.74
N MET A 191 15.81 -4.82 -4.15
CA MET A 191 15.97 -4.68 -2.71
C MET A 191 16.21 -3.20 -2.33
N ARG A 192 15.16 -2.39 -2.44
CA ARG A 192 15.14 -0.97 -2.05
C ARG A 192 13.72 -0.51 -1.75
N LEU A 193 13.55 0.49 -0.89
CA LEU A 193 12.25 1.05 -0.50
C LEU A 193 11.65 2.00 -1.56
N SER A 194 12.48 2.58 -2.42
CA SER A 194 12.04 3.54 -3.45
C SER A 194 11.14 4.65 -2.90
N ASN A 195 11.55 5.27 -1.79
CA ASN A 195 10.83 6.36 -1.13
C ASN A 195 9.46 5.95 -0.54
N PHE A 196 9.24 4.64 -0.29
CA PHE A 196 8.00 4.11 0.29
C PHE A 196 8.11 3.99 1.81
N LEU A 197 7.15 4.54 2.55
CA LEU A 197 6.99 4.48 4.01
C LEU A 197 8.30 4.70 4.79
N LEU A 198 9.12 5.70 4.40
CA LEU A 198 10.48 5.87 4.95
C LEU A 198 10.49 6.07 6.47
N TRP A 199 9.55 6.85 7.00
CA TRP A 199 9.44 7.09 8.43
C TRP A 199 8.97 5.83 9.15
N GLN A 200 7.90 5.24 8.65
CA GLN A 200 7.21 4.12 9.26
C GLN A 200 7.99 2.79 9.16
N SER A 201 8.88 2.65 8.16
CA SER A 201 9.63 1.40 7.94
C SER A 201 10.91 1.28 8.76
N ALA A 202 11.15 2.20 9.72
CA ALA A 202 12.39 2.25 10.50
C ALA A 202 12.75 0.92 11.18
N TYR A 203 11.76 0.12 11.57
CA TYR A 203 11.91 -1.19 12.22
C TYR A 203 11.22 -2.32 11.46
N ALA A 204 10.78 -2.06 10.22
CA ALA A 204 10.15 -3.08 9.40
C ALA A 204 11.17 -4.12 8.91
N GLU A 205 10.76 -5.38 8.90
CA GLU A 205 11.50 -6.42 8.19
C GLU A 205 11.28 -6.26 6.68
N PHE A 206 12.29 -6.63 5.88
CA PHE A 206 12.21 -6.51 4.43
C PHE A 206 12.29 -7.87 3.75
N TYR A 207 11.37 -8.14 2.82
CA TYR A 207 11.33 -9.35 2.01
C TYR A 207 11.28 -9.00 0.53
N ALA A 208 12.32 -9.40 -0.23
CA ALA A 208 12.35 -9.27 -1.68
C ALA A 208 12.12 -10.62 -2.35
N THR A 209 11.32 -10.66 -3.41
CA THR A 209 11.07 -11.85 -4.21
C THR A 209 11.30 -11.57 -5.69
N PRO A 210 11.89 -12.50 -6.47
CA PRO A 210 12.07 -12.34 -7.92
C PRO A 210 10.74 -12.40 -8.70
N VAL A 211 9.66 -12.87 -8.09
CA VAL A 211 8.34 -12.94 -8.72
C VAL A 211 7.85 -11.56 -9.12
N PHE A 212 7.38 -11.37 -10.34
CA PHE A 212 6.73 -10.13 -10.76
C PHE A 212 5.36 -9.98 -10.11
N TRP A 213 4.96 -8.74 -9.81
CA TRP A 213 3.69 -8.48 -9.12
C TRP A 213 2.48 -9.19 -9.77
N PRO A 214 2.27 -9.20 -11.11
CA PRO A 214 1.13 -9.90 -11.70
C PRO A 214 1.07 -11.42 -11.42
N ASP A 215 2.21 -12.04 -11.14
CA ASP A 215 2.32 -13.48 -10.84
C ASP A 215 2.45 -13.76 -9.33
N PHE A 216 2.45 -12.71 -8.48
CA PHE A 216 2.55 -12.85 -7.03
C PHE A 216 1.26 -13.45 -6.46
N SER A 217 1.38 -14.54 -5.74
CA SER A 217 0.26 -15.36 -5.27
C SER A 217 0.12 -15.38 -3.75
N GLU A 218 -1.00 -15.90 -3.25
CA GLU A 218 -1.20 -16.19 -1.83
C GLU A 218 -0.07 -17.08 -1.26
N ASN A 219 0.42 -18.05 -2.05
CA ASN A 219 1.54 -18.89 -1.62
C ASN A 219 2.83 -18.10 -1.45
N ASP A 220 3.07 -17.08 -2.29
CA ASP A 220 4.25 -16.22 -2.15
C ASP A 220 4.10 -15.27 -0.96
N LEU A 221 2.89 -14.79 -0.68
CA LEU A 221 2.57 -14.06 0.54
C LEU A 221 2.83 -14.93 1.79
N LYS A 222 2.37 -16.18 1.80
CA LYS A 222 2.63 -17.12 2.92
C LYS A 222 4.12 -17.35 3.14
N LYS A 223 4.91 -17.51 2.06
CA LYS A 223 6.39 -17.63 2.16
C LYS A 223 7.02 -16.38 2.78
N ALA A 224 6.54 -15.18 2.41
CA ALA A 224 7.04 -13.94 2.99
C ALA A 224 6.73 -13.85 4.49
N ILE A 225 5.50 -14.20 4.90
CA ILE A 225 5.09 -14.24 6.30
C ILE A 225 5.87 -15.31 7.08
N GLU A 226 6.08 -16.48 6.50
CA GLU A 226 6.90 -17.54 7.10
C GLU A 226 8.37 -17.11 7.26
N SER A 227 8.92 -16.37 6.30
CA SER A 227 10.25 -15.78 6.42
C SER A 227 10.31 -14.74 7.54
N TYR A 228 9.27 -13.93 7.71
CA TYR A 228 9.13 -12.97 8.79
C TYR A 228 9.06 -13.66 10.15
N SER A 229 8.21 -14.67 10.32
CA SER A 229 8.00 -15.37 11.60
C SER A 229 9.26 -16.08 12.13
N LYS A 230 10.22 -16.42 11.25
CA LYS A 230 11.50 -17.03 11.62
C LYS A 230 12.55 -16.03 12.11
N ARG A 231 12.28 -14.71 12.00
CA ARG A 231 13.23 -13.67 12.39
C ARG A 231 13.03 -13.26 13.85
N THR A 232 14.14 -13.11 14.57
CA THR A 232 14.11 -12.56 15.94
C THR A 232 14.19 -11.04 15.87
N ARG A 233 13.09 -10.34 16.12
CA ARG A 233 13.05 -8.86 16.15
C ARG A 233 13.67 -8.34 17.44
N LYS A 234 14.80 -7.64 17.31
CA LYS A 234 15.53 -7.03 18.43
C LYS A 234 15.44 -5.51 18.33
N PHE A 235 14.42 -4.88 18.83
CA PHE A 235 14.26 -3.42 18.87
C PHE A 235 15.35 -2.69 19.69
N GLY A 236 16.64 -2.94 19.37
CA GLY A 236 17.80 -2.42 20.10
C GLY A 236 18.09 -3.10 21.45
N GLY A 237 17.29 -4.09 21.86
CA GLY A 237 17.51 -4.87 23.10
C GLY A 237 18.47 -6.04 22.89
N ILE A 238 19.23 -6.38 23.95
CA ILE A 238 20.03 -7.62 24.02
C ILE A 238 19.09 -8.73 24.49
N SER A 239 18.87 -9.77 23.63
CA SER A 239 18.22 -10.99 24.12
C SER A 239 19.14 -11.64 25.17
N LYS A 240 18.59 -11.84 26.36
CA LYS A 240 19.22 -12.68 27.40
C LYS A 240 19.16 -14.15 26.98
#